data_d996ced80cba98bac7eb0515dd452f83
#
_entry.id   d996ced80cba98bac7eb0515dd452f83
#
_cell.length_a   1.000
_cell.length_b   1.000
_cell.length_c   1.000
_cell.angle_alpha   90.00
_cell.angle_beta   90.00
_cell.angle_gamma   90.00
#
_symmetry.space_group_name_H-M   'P 1'
#
loop_
_entity.id
_entity.type
_entity.pdbx_description
1 polymer ?
#
loop_
_entity_poly.entity_id
_entity_poly.type
_entity_poly.pdbx_seq_one_letter_code
_entity_poly.pdbx_strand_id
1 'polypeptide(L)'
;MKKVAHYILLNKNTPALSFACTRNEFGEPEFVEDSWLVNYRPIGYMNLTSFLEQRKAPKHRRHIKELLERYGCDDLEGFLKVTHALSLNDTFWVKPASSSLTWNDVSLYRNEFDQLISEAAFDGTISASDLSSISPEFGTDGYYAKCWMREGPDIYLYKSGSALHEIEPLSEFLAAQIAAIICPHSVSYDLDFHHGKLISKCKLFTSEHVG
;
A
#
# COMPACT_ATOMS: atom_id res chain seq x y z
N MET A 1 -20.77 22.40 15.51
CA MET A 1 -20.45 22.39 14.06
C MET A 1 -19.71 21.09 13.75
N LYS A 2 -20.15 20.30 12.78
CA LYS A 2 -19.38 19.12 12.32
C LYS A 2 -18.05 19.63 11.73
N LYS A 3 -16.94 19.05 12.17
CA LYS A 3 -15.60 19.40 11.63
C LYS A 3 -15.49 18.81 10.22
N VAL A 4 -15.32 19.65 9.22
CA VAL A 4 -15.12 19.26 7.82
C VAL A 4 -13.62 19.35 7.54
N ALA A 5 -13.04 18.28 7.03
CA ALA A 5 -11.67 18.25 6.56
C ALA A 5 -11.65 18.18 5.03
N HIS A 6 -10.83 19.00 4.38
CA HIS A 6 -10.71 19.06 2.92
C HIS A 6 -9.43 18.38 2.47
N TYR A 7 -9.55 17.57 1.42
CA TYR A 7 -8.48 16.78 0.84
C TYR A 7 -8.41 16.95 -0.67
N ILE A 8 -7.27 16.61 -1.23
CA ILE A 8 -7.03 16.56 -2.68
C ILE A 8 -6.47 15.19 -3.01
N LEU A 9 -7.09 14.51 -3.97
CA LEU A 9 -6.50 13.36 -4.66
C LEU A 9 -5.63 13.91 -5.80
N LEU A 10 -4.38 13.46 -5.87
CA LEU A 10 -3.43 13.85 -6.90
C LEU A 10 -2.98 12.63 -7.70
N ASN A 11 -2.61 12.85 -8.96
CA ASN A 11 -1.76 11.96 -9.73
C ASN A 11 -0.37 12.59 -9.82
N LYS A 12 0.61 12.05 -9.10
CA LYS A 12 1.90 12.72 -8.84
C LYS A 12 1.66 14.14 -8.27
N ASN A 13 2.10 15.18 -8.98
CA ASN A 13 1.87 16.57 -8.57
C ASN A 13 0.62 17.21 -9.19
N THR A 14 -0.13 16.49 -10.03
CA THR A 14 -1.32 17.02 -10.68
C THR A 14 -2.57 16.78 -9.82
N PRO A 15 -3.24 17.81 -9.32
CA PRO A 15 -4.52 17.68 -8.63
C PRO A 15 -5.57 17.05 -9.55
N ALA A 16 -6.23 16.01 -9.08
CA ALA A 16 -7.21 15.25 -9.86
C ALA A 16 -8.65 15.43 -9.35
N LEU A 17 -8.85 15.37 -8.02
CA LEU A 17 -10.16 15.50 -7.39
C LEU A 17 -10.02 16.26 -6.08
N SER A 18 -10.86 17.27 -5.84
CA SER A 18 -11.08 17.83 -4.50
C SER A 18 -12.26 17.15 -3.82
N PHE A 19 -12.14 16.90 -2.51
CA PHE A 19 -13.19 16.26 -1.74
C PHE A 19 -13.15 16.66 -0.27
N ALA A 20 -14.29 16.50 0.40
CA ALA A 20 -14.44 16.75 1.83
C ALA A 20 -14.63 15.42 2.59
N CYS A 21 -14.13 15.39 3.82
CA CYS A 21 -14.41 14.34 4.78
C CYS A 21 -15.20 14.96 5.97
N THR A 22 -16.33 14.36 6.25
CA THR A 22 -17.18 14.66 7.42
C THR A 22 -17.34 13.40 8.25
N ARG A 23 -17.97 13.52 9.43
CA ARG A 23 -18.35 12.34 10.22
C ARG A 23 -19.87 12.24 10.31
N ASN A 24 -20.39 11.03 10.07
CA ASN A 24 -21.80 10.72 10.24
C ASN A 24 -22.22 10.74 11.72
N GLU A 25 -23.47 10.40 12.03
CA GLU A 25 -24.01 10.34 13.38
C GLU A 25 -23.35 9.23 14.25
N PHE A 26 -22.76 8.21 13.62
CA PHE A 26 -22.04 7.13 14.29
C PHE A 26 -20.54 7.44 14.46
N GLY A 27 -20.08 8.61 14.01
CA GLY A 27 -18.67 9.01 14.09
C GLY A 27 -17.80 8.44 12.95
N GLU A 28 -18.37 7.76 11.96
CA GLU A 28 -17.66 7.19 10.83
C GLU A 28 -17.36 8.25 9.76
N PRO A 29 -16.21 8.19 9.08
CA PRO A 29 -15.87 9.14 8.02
C PRO A 29 -16.76 8.95 6.79
N GLU A 30 -17.31 10.04 6.30
CA GLU A 30 -18.03 10.14 5.03
C GLU A 30 -17.28 11.05 4.08
N PHE A 31 -17.04 10.58 2.85
CA PHE A 31 -16.32 11.30 1.82
C PHE A 31 -17.29 11.81 0.76
N VAL A 32 -17.19 13.11 0.46
CA VAL A 32 -18.01 13.78 -0.53
C VAL A 32 -17.10 14.38 -1.59
N GLU A 33 -17.27 13.95 -2.83
CA GLU A 33 -16.55 14.51 -3.98
C GLU A 33 -17.06 15.93 -4.25
N ASP A 34 -16.15 16.92 -4.30
CA ASP A 34 -16.50 18.30 -4.65
C ASP A 34 -16.41 18.51 -6.15
N SER A 35 -15.22 18.36 -6.73
CA SER A 35 -14.99 18.56 -8.15
C SER A 35 -13.80 17.79 -8.70
N TRP A 36 -13.96 17.22 -9.88
CA TRP A 36 -12.84 16.68 -10.66
C TRP A 36 -12.15 17.80 -11.43
N LEU A 37 -10.82 17.85 -11.30
CA LEU A 37 -9.95 18.87 -11.89
C LEU A 37 -9.30 18.39 -13.19
N VAL A 38 -9.43 17.10 -13.50
CA VAL A 38 -8.93 16.44 -14.71
C VAL A 38 -10.06 15.65 -15.40
N ASN A 39 -9.88 15.31 -16.66
CA ASN A 39 -10.87 14.58 -17.48
C ASN A 39 -10.70 13.05 -17.45
N TYR A 40 -9.76 12.53 -16.64
CA TYR A 40 -9.54 11.11 -16.48
C TYR A 40 -9.80 10.67 -15.03
N ARG A 41 -9.89 9.36 -14.81
CA ARG A 41 -10.08 8.71 -13.52
C ARG A 41 -9.03 7.64 -13.31
N PRO A 42 -8.71 7.25 -12.06
CA PRO A 42 -7.94 6.04 -11.81
C PRO A 42 -8.60 4.82 -12.49
N ILE A 43 -7.78 3.86 -12.91
CA ILE A 43 -8.29 2.61 -13.50
C ILE A 43 -9.17 1.90 -12.46
N GLY A 44 -10.37 1.46 -12.88
CA GLY A 44 -11.33 0.80 -12.01
C GLY A 44 -12.06 1.70 -11.00
N TYR A 45 -11.92 3.01 -11.13
CA TYR A 45 -12.61 3.96 -10.26
C TYR A 45 -14.14 3.87 -10.41
N MET A 46 -14.83 3.55 -9.33
CA MET A 46 -16.31 3.58 -9.26
C MET A 46 -16.82 4.78 -8.47
N ASN A 47 -16.29 4.99 -7.28
CA ASN A 47 -16.51 6.13 -6.41
C ASN A 47 -15.32 6.28 -5.45
N LEU A 48 -15.22 7.44 -4.82
CA LEU A 48 -14.08 7.78 -3.97
C LEU A 48 -13.91 6.82 -2.78
N THR A 49 -14.98 6.50 -2.08
CA THR A 49 -14.91 5.61 -0.90
C THR A 49 -14.40 4.23 -1.28
N SER A 50 -14.95 3.61 -2.31
CA SER A 50 -14.49 2.30 -2.80
C SER A 50 -13.05 2.34 -3.28
N PHE A 51 -12.64 3.41 -3.95
CA PHE A 51 -11.26 3.58 -4.40
C PHE A 51 -10.29 3.66 -3.23
N LEU A 52 -10.62 4.41 -2.18
CA LEU A 52 -9.79 4.55 -0.99
C LEU A 52 -9.75 3.26 -0.15
N GLU A 53 -10.90 2.56 -0.03
CA GLU A 53 -10.97 1.28 0.69
C GLU A 53 -10.10 0.19 0.01
N GLN A 54 -10.09 0.13 -1.30
CA GLN A 54 -9.27 -0.82 -2.07
C GLN A 54 -7.76 -0.57 -1.91
N ARG A 55 -7.37 0.59 -1.42
CA ARG A 55 -5.96 0.96 -1.18
C ARG A 55 -5.49 0.61 0.22
N LYS A 56 -6.37 0.18 1.09
CA LYS A 56 -6.07 -0.21 2.47
C LYS A 56 -5.82 -1.71 2.56
N ALA A 57 -4.71 -2.11 3.17
CA ALA A 57 -4.43 -3.52 3.42
C ALA A 57 -5.56 -4.17 4.21
N PRO A 58 -6.00 -5.39 3.84
CA PRO A 58 -7.07 -6.09 4.54
C PRO A 58 -6.70 -6.34 6.01
N LYS A 59 -7.61 -6.07 6.94
CA LYS A 59 -7.39 -6.28 8.39
C LYS A 59 -7.10 -7.75 8.75
N HIS A 60 -7.50 -8.69 7.91
CA HIS A 60 -7.24 -10.13 8.10
C HIS A 60 -5.85 -10.56 7.58
N ARG A 61 -5.12 -9.68 6.90
CA ARG A 61 -3.72 -9.95 6.54
C ARG A 61 -2.91 -10.13 7.81
N ARG A 62 -2.11 -11.18 7.82
CA ARG A 62 -1.27 -11.53 8.97
C ARG A 62 -0.38 -10.35 9.37
N HIS A 63 -0.34 -10.07 10.66
CA HIS A 63 0.42 -8.99 11.32
C HIS A 63 0.04 -7.54 10.97
N ILE A 64 -0.84 -7.29 10.00
CA ILE A 64 -1.15 -5.91 9.57
C ILE A 64 -2.17 -5.20 10.48
N LYS A 65 -3.07 -5.96 11.13
CA LYS A 65 -4.11 -5.38 11.98
C LYS A 65 -3.54 -4.54 13.11
N GLU A 66 -2.57 -5.08 13.85
CA GLU A 66 -1.93 -4.40 14.96
C GLU A 66 -1.14 -3.17 14.51
N LEU A 67 -0.49 -3.24 13.34
CA LEU A 67 0.15 -2.09 12.72
C LEU A 67 -0.85 -0.98 12.40
N LEU A 68 -1.96 -1.29 11.74
CA LEU A 68 -3.00 -0.31 11.40
C LEU A 68 -3.56 0.36 12.65
N GLU A 69 -3.88 -0.42 13.70
CA GLU A 69 -4.38 0.11 14.98
C GLU A 69 -3.35 1.03 15.64
N ARG A 70 -2.09 0.61 15.70
CA ARG A 70 -1.01 1.39 16.32
C ARG A 70 -0.77 2.75 15.66
N TYR A 71 -0.92 2.82 14.33
CA TYR A 71 -0.77 4.07 13.57
C TYR A 71 -2.05 4.90 13.48
N GLY A 72 -3.13 4.51 14.18
CA GLY A 72 -4.41 5.22 14.11
C GLY A 72 -5.10 5.11 12.75
N CYS A 73 -4.83 4.01 12.02
CA CYS A 73 -5.48 3.68 10.75
C CYS A 73 -6.75 2.84 10.94
N ASP A 74 -7.46 3.02 12.06
CA ASP A 74 -8.66 2.25 12.39
C ASP A 74 -9.80 2.52 11.41
N ASP A 75 -9.97 3.79 11.06
CA ASP A 75 -10.92 4.23 10.03
C ASP A 75 -10.21 4.70 8.76
N LEU A 76 -10.99 5.02 7.74
CA LEU A 76 -10.46 5.42 6.45
C LEU A 76 -9.83 6.83 6.49
N GLU A 77 -10.34 7.74 7.33
CA GLU A 77 -9.73 9.06 7.51
C GLU A 77 -8.36 8.97 8.19
N GLY A 78 -8.23 8.12 9.22
CA GLY A 78 -6.96 7.83 9.87
C GLY A 78 -5.95 7.23 8.89
N PHE A 79 -6.39 6.29 8.06
CA PHE A 79 -5.57 5.71 6.99
C PHE A 79 -5.04 6.79 6.02
N LEU A 80 -5.90 7.71 5.57
CA LEU A 80 -5.48 8.80 4.68
C LEU A 80 -4.45 9.73 5.32
N LYS A 81 -4.61 10.05 6.60
CA LYS A 81 -3.70 10.94 7.33
C LYS A 81 -2.30 10.36 7.49
N VAL A 82 -2.21 9.04 7.65
CA VAL A 82 -0.95 8.35 7.91
C VAL A 82 -0.27 7.95 6.61
N THR A 83 -1.01 7.35 5.68
CA THR A 83 -0.43 6.69 4.50
C THR A 83 -0.55 7.51 3.22
N HIS A 84 -1.29 8.61 3.25
CA HIS A 84 -1.64 9.37 2.05
C HIS A 84 -2.32 8.52 0.96
N ALA A 85 -2.88 7.36 1.31
CA ALA A 85 -3.41 6.35 0.40
C ALA A 85 -2.41 5.95 -0.70
N LEU A 86 -1.11 5.96 -0.41
CA LEU A 86 -0.06 5.58 -1.35
C LEU A 86 -0.12 4.10 -1.70
N SER A 87 0.27 3.77 -2.92
CA SER A 87 0.38 2.40 -3.42
C SER A 87 1.53 2.28 -4.41
N LEU A 88 2.09 1.08 -4.53
CA LEU A 88 3.04 0.72 -5.60
C LEU A 88 2.32 0.26 -6.89
N ASN A 89 0.99 0.32 -6.94
CA ASN A 89 0.22 -0.07 -8.14
C ASN A 89 -0.03 1.10 -9.10
N ASP A 90 0.07 2.34 -8.60
CA ASP A 90 -0.17 3.55 -9.38
C ASP A 90 0.51 4.79 -8.75
N THR A 91 0.23 5.96 -9.27
CA THR A 91 0.81 7.24 -8.83
C THR A 91 -0.23 8.17 -8.20
N PHE A 92 -1.40 7.65 -7.84
CA PHE A 92 -2.42 8.42 -7.12
C PHE A 92 -2.14 8.43 -5.61
N TRP A 93 -2.41 9.56 -4.97
CA TRP A 93 -2.27 9.75 -3.53
C TRP A 93 -3.12 10.90 -3.02
N VAL A 94 -3.29 10.99 -1.72
CA VAL A 94 -4.16 11.97 -1.07
C VAL A 94 -3.36 12.84 -0.11
N LYS A 95 -3.65 14.15 -0.09
CA LYS A 95 -3.15 15.04 0.95
C LYS A 95 -4.26 15.96 1.48
N PRO A 96 -4.14 16.48 2.73
CA PRO A 96 -4.94 17.62 3.16
C PRO A 96 -4.79 18.80 2.21
N ALA A 97 -5.86 19.52 1.92
CA ALA A 97 -5.85 20.65 1.00
C ALA A 97 -4.87 21.77 1.43
N SER A 98 -4.61 21.90 2.74
CA SER A 98 -3.66 22.85 3.32
C SER A 98 -2.21 22.37 3.29
N SER A 99 -1.93 21.12 2.90
CA SER A 99 -0.59 20.54 2.92
C SER A 99 0.24 21.00 1.73
N SER A 100 1.51 21.34 1.97
CA SER A 100 2.51 21.67 0.93
C SER A 100 3.23 20.45 0.36
N LEU A 101 2.95 19.23 0.83
CA LEU A 101 3.59 17.99 0.35
C LEU A 101 3.50 17.86 -1.17
N THR A 102 4.57 17.36 -1.75
CA THR A 102 4.70 17.06 -3.17
C THR A 102 4.91 15.56 -3.39
N TRP A 103 4.82 15.12 -4.64
CA TRP A 103 5.09 13.72 -4.99
C TRP A 103 6.50 13.26 -4.58
N ASN A 104 7.50 14.14 -4.65
CA ASN A 104 8.85 13.79 -4.24
C ASN A 104 8.98 13.46 -2.75
N ASP A 105 8.14 14.09 -1.92
CA ASP A 105 8.19 13.91 -0.47
C ASP A 105 7.57 12.58 -0.02
N VAL A 106 6.66 12.00 -0.82
CA VAL A 106 5.83 10.85 -0.41
C VAL A 106 5.96 9.63 -1.31
N SER A 107 6.52 9.75 -2.51
CA SER A 107 6.55 8.67 -3.50
C SER A 107 7.20 7.40 -2.95
N LEU A 108 6.47 6.29 -2.96
CA LEU A 108 7.00 4.96 -2.63
C LEU A 108 8.05 4.46 -3.64
N TYR A 109 8.08 5.02 -4.84
CA TYR A 109 9.09 4.66 -5.85
C TYR A 109 10.43 5.31 -5.58
N ARG A 110 10.47 6.47 -4.90
CA ARG A 110 11.67 7.31 -4.73
C ARG A 110 12.23 7.28 -3.32
N ASN A 111 11.36 7.18 -2.32
CA ASN A 111 11.76 7.27 -0.92
C ASN A 111 12.07 5.88 -0.35
N GLU A 112 12.94 5.84 0.65
CA GLU A 112 13.22 4.62 1.40
C GLU A 112 11.97 4.18 2.17
N PHE A 113 11.80 2.87 2.32
CA PHE A 113 10.75 2.29 3.16
C PHE A 113 11.20 2.27 4.61
N ASP A 114 10.24 2.39 5.51
CA ASP A 114 10.52 2.15 6.92
C ASP A 114 10.76 0.65 7.15
N GLN A 115 12.01 0.30 7.42
CA GLN A 115 12.42 -1.08 7.61
C GLN A 115 11.72 -1.73 8.80
N LEU A 116 11.49 -0.98 9.89
CA LEU A 116 10.81 -1.51 11.07
C LEU A 116 9.35 -1.85 10.79
N ILE A 117 8.68 -1.07 9.94
CA ILE A 117 7.32 -1.40 9.49
C ILE A 117 7.34 -2.65 8.60
N SER A 118 8.31 -2.78 7.69
CA SER A 118 8.44 -3.96 6.83
C SER A 118 8.70 -5.23 7.64
N GLU A 119 9.60 -5.18 8.61
CA GLU A 119 9.88 -6.28 9.55
C GLU A 119 8.66 -6.64 10.41
N ALA A 120 7.96 -5.64 10.95
CA ALA A 120 6.74 -5.86 11.72
C ALA A 120 5.62 -6.49 10.88
N ALA A 121 5.47 -6.09 9.62
CA ALA A 121 4.48 -6.67 8.71
C ALA A 121 4.81 -8.13 8.33
N PHE A 122 6.10 -8.49 8.34
CA PHE A 122 6.57 -9.84 8.01
C PHE A 122 6.58 -10.77 9.23
N ASP A 123 7.14 -10.34 10.35
CA ASP A 123 7.35 -11.17 11.55
C ASP A 123 6.31 -10.96 12.65
N GLY A 124 5.59 -9.84 12.65
CA GLY A 124 4.66 -9.44 13.70
C GLY A 124 5.32 -8.80 14.92
N THR A 125 6.62 -8.53 14.88
CA THR A 125 7.34 -7.89 15.99
C THR A 125 7.27 -6.37 15.86
N ILE A 126 6.48 -5.72 16.72
CA ILE A 126 6.32 -4.27 16.69
C ILE A 126 7.29 -3.64 17.70
N SER A 127 8.29 -2.91 17.21
CA SER A 127 9.20 -2.11 18.02
C SER A 127 8.51 -0.85 18.60
N ALA A 128 9.05 -0.33 19.70
CA ALA A 128 8.50 0.86 20.40
C ALA A 128 9.04 2.20 19.86
N SER A 129 9.81 2.19 18.76
CA SER A 129 10.42 3.39 18.17
C SER A 129 9.45 4.25 17.37
N ASP A 130 9.79 5.53 17.19
CA ASP A 130 9.10 6.43 16.26
C ASP A 130 9.36 5.94 14.84
N LEU A 131 8.31 5.49 14.17
CA LEU A 131 8.35 4.90 12.84
C LEU A 131 7.90 5.93 11.81
N SER A 132 8.53 5.93 10.64
CA SER A 132 8.06 6.69 9.48
C SER A 132 6.76 6.09 8.95
N SER A 133 5.85 6.93 8.47
CA SER A 133 4.61 6.45 7.85
C SER A 133 4.76 6.07 6.37
N ILE A 134 5.92 6.31 5.77
CA ILE A 134 6.17 5.97 4.37
C ILE A 134 6.50 4.48 4.27
N SER A 135 5.46 3.69 4.02
CA SER A 135 5.61 2.24 3.83
C SER A 135 4.50 1.71 2.93
N PRO A 136 4.84 0.86 1.94
CA PRO A 136 3.85 0.22 1.08
C PRO A 136 3.03 -0.85 1.80
N GLU A 137 3.43 -1.25 3.02
CA GLU A 137 2.81 -2.32 3.80
C GLU A 137 1.34 -2.04 4.11
N PHE A 138 0.99 -0.79 4.36
CA PHE A 138 -0.36 -0.36 4.68
C PHE A 138 -1.36 -0.51 3.53
N GLY A 139 -0.87 -0.56 2.28
CA GLY A 139 -1.68 -0.71 1.06
C GLY A 139 -1.51 -2.06 0.35
N THR A 140 -0.72 -2.99 0.91
CA THR A 140 -0.43 -4.26 0.25
C THR A 140 -1.50 -5.30 0.56
N ASP A 141 -2.11 -5.86 -0.48
CA ASP A 141 -3.16 -6.88 -0.37
C ASP A 141 -2.61 -8.30 -0.12
N GLY A 142 -3.52 -9.23 0.21
CA GLY A 142 -3.29 -10.67 0.39
C GLY A 142 -3.17 -11.11 1.84
N TYR A 143 -3.28 -12.42 2.07
CA TYR A 143 -3.46 -13.03 3.39
C TYR A 143 -2.14 -13.29 4.14
N TYR A 144 -1.15 -13.88 3.47
CA TYR A 144 0.09 -14.31 4.10
C TYR A 144 1.00 -13.13 4.46
N ALA A 145 1.92 -13.37 5.40
CA ALA A 145 2.92 -12.40 5.78
C ALA A 145 3.82 -12.06 4.58
N LYS A 146 4.04 -10.78 4.39
CA LYS A 146 4.83 -10.24 3.28
C LYS A 146 5.39 -8.88 3.65
N CYS A 147 6.48 -8.51 3.01
CA CYS A 147 7.06 -7.18 3.13
C CYS A 147 7.70 -6.74 1.82
N TRP A 148 7.81 -5.42 1.68
CA TRP A 148 8.54 -4.80 0.59
C TRP A 148 9.96 -4.45 1.05
N MET A 149 10.94 -4.82 0.24
CA MET A 149 12.35 -4.59 0.52
C MET A 149 13.02 -3.86 -0.64
N ARG A 150 13.93 -2.93 -0.31
CA ARG A 150 14.84 -2.35 -1.30
C ARG A 150 16.16 -3.08 -1.31
N GLU A 151 16.61 -3.48 -2.50
CA GLU A 151 17.91 -4.08 -2.72
C GLU A 151 18.65 -3.25 -3.78
N GLY A 152 19.45 -2.30 -3.33
CA GLY A 152 20.03 -1.29 -4.20
C GLY A 152 18.96 -0.45 -4.90
N PRO A 153 18.95 -0.37 -6.23
CA PRO A 153 17.96 0.41 -6.98
C PRO A 153 16.60 -0.29 -7.10
N ASP A 154 16.54 -1.58 -6.80
CA ASP A 154 15.37 -2.42 -7.06
C ASP A 154 14.48 -2.58 -5.83
N ILE A 155 13.19 -2.77 -6.07
CA ILE A 155 12.17 -3.03 -5.05
C ILE A 155 11.66 -4.45 -5.25
N TYR A 156 11.59 -5.22 -4.16
CA TYR A 156 11.11 -6.60 -4.17
C TYR A 156 9.98 -6.80 -3.17
N LEU A 157 9.02 -7.62 -3.54
CA LEU A 157 8.02 -8.16 -2.62
C LEU A 157 8.48 -9.54 -2.14
N TYR A 158 8.67 -9.67 -0.84
CA TYR A 158 8.93 -10.92 -0.16
C TYR A 158 7.63 -11.47 0.38
N LYS A 159 7.33 -12.74 0.13
CA LYS A 159 6.13 -13.42 0.64
C LYS A 159 6.52 -14.71 1.32
N SER A 160 6.06 -14.89 2.55
CA SER A 160 6.18 -16.17 3.25
C SER A 160 4.96 -17.06 2.99
N GLY A 161 5.07 -18.32 3.35
CA GLY A 161 3.96 -19.27 3.32
C GLY A 161 3.10 -19.28 4.58
N SER A 162 2.19 -20.24 4.63
CA SER A 162 1.38 -20.54 5.80
C SER A 162 2.24 -21.02 6.96
N ALA A 163 1.73 -20.85 8.20
CA ALA A 163 2.49 -21.27 9.39
C ALA A 163 2.65 -22.81 9.53
N LEU A 164 1.85 -23.59 8.80
CA LEU A 164 1.82 -25.05 8.94
C LEU A 164 2.68 -25.79 7.90
N HIS A 165 2.73 -25.29 6.67
CA HIS A 165 3.33 -26.06 5.58
C HIS A 165 4.41 -25.28 4.81
N GLU A 166 4.37 -23.94 4.84
CA GLU A 166 5.34 -23.03 4.20
C GLU A 166 5.62 -23.34 2.71
N ILE A 167 4.66 -23.97 2.01
CA ILE A 167 4.83 -24.44 0.63
C ILE A 167 4.43 -23.40 -0.42
N GLU A 168 3.73 -22.34 -0.03
CA GLU A 168 3.24 -21.31 -0.95
C GLU A 168 4.36 -20.62 -1.71
N PRO A 169 5.52 -20.27 -1.11
CA PRO A 169 6.65 -19.72 -1.84
C PRO A 169 7.15 -20.64 -2.96
N LEU A 170 7.24 -21.94 -2.67
CA LEU A 170 7.64 -22.93 -3.67
C LEU A 170 6.61 -23.04 -4.80
N SER A 171 5.32 -23.00 -4.45
CA SER A 171 4.24 -23.05 -5.43
C SER A 171 4.25 -21.82 -6.35
N GLU A 172 4.48 -20.62 -5.82
CA GLU A 172 4.62 -19.38 -6.61
C GLU A 172 5.83 -19.46 -7.54
N PHE A 173 6.96 -19.93 -7.04
CA PHE A 173 8.18 -20.11 -7.85
C PHE A 173 7.94 -21.10 -9.01
N LEU A 174 7.41 -22.31 -8.71
CA LEU A 174 7.14 -23.31 -9.75
C LEU A 174 6.11 -22.82 -10.77
N ALA A 175 5.06 -22.15 -10.33
CA ALA A 175 4.07 -21.55 -11.21
C ALA A 175 4.69 -20.50 -12.14
N ALA A 176 5.62 -19.69 -11.63
CA ALA A 176 6.33 -18.71 -12.44
C ALA A 176 7.24 -19.36 -13.50
N GLN A 177 7.90 -20.48 -13.17
CA GLN A 177 8.70 -21.24 -14.16
C GLN A 177 7.82 -21.77 -15.29
N ILE A 178 6.63 -22.28 -14.97
CA ILE A 178 5.67 -22.74 -15.98
C ILE A 178 5.13 -21.56 -16.80
N ALA A 179 4.75 -20.46 -16.11
CA ALA A 179 4.26 -19.26 -16.76
C ALA A 179 5.26 -18.67 -17.77
N ALA A 180 6.55 -18.68 -17.45
CA ALA A 180 7.61 -18.19 -18.33
C ALA A 180 7.68 -18.93 -19.67
N ILE A 181 7.25 -20.19 -19.72
CA ILE A 181 7.23 -21.00 -20.97
C ILE A 181 6.08 -20.55 -21.88
N ILE A 182 4.94 -20.18 -21.32
CA ILE A 182 3.72 -19.88 -22.06
C ILE A 182 3.44 -18.38 -22.21
N CYS A 183 4.07 -17.54 -21.37
CA CYS A 183 3.89 -16.09 -21.35
C CYS A 183 5.25 -15.39 -21.18
N PRO A 184 5.85 -14.83 -22.26
CA PRO A 184 7.15 -14.16 -22.21
C PRO A 184 7.21 -12.94 -21.29
N HIS A 185 6.04 -12.37 -20.92
CA HIS A 185 5.92 -11.20 -20.06
C HIS A 185 5.42 -11.56 -18.66
N SER A 186 5.52 -12.82 -18.24
CA SER A 186 5.18 -13.24 -16.90
C SER A 186 6.15 -12.66 -15.85
N VAL A 187 5.65 -12.41 -14.65
CA VAL A 187 6.49 -12.00 -13.53
C VAL A 187 7.34 -13.18 -13.06
N SER A 188 8.64 -12.97 -12.95
CA SER A 188 9.55 -13.98 -12.39
C SER A 188 9.51 -13.97 -10.87
N TYR A 189 9.64 -15.16 -10.30
CA TYR A 189 9.79 -15.36 -8.87
C TYR A 189 11.07 -16.15 -8.61
N ASP A 190 11.80 -15.72 -7.56
CA ASP A 190 12.93 -16.44 -7.02
C ASP A 190 12.58 -17.02 -5.64
N LEU A 191 13.35 -17.99 -5.17
CA LEU A 191 13.29 -18.48 -3.81
C LEU A 191 14.47 -17.93 -3.02
N ASP A 192 14.21 -17.52 -1.80
CA ASP A 192 15.22 -17.04 -0.87
C ASP A 192 14.82 -17.35 0.57
N PHE A 193 15.67 -17.00 1.53
CA PHE A 193 15.36 -17.07 2.96
C PHE A 193 15.41 -15.67 3.56
N HIS A 194 14.38 -15.32 4.31
CA HIS A 194 14.31 -14.09 5.08
C HIS A 194 13.89 -14.41 6.51
N HIS A 195 14.68 -13.98 7.50
CA HIS A 195 14.50 -14.31 8.91
C HIS A 195 14.26 -15.81 9.18
N GLY A 196 14.98 -16.67 8.46
CA GLY A 196 14.89 -18.12 8.62
C GLY A 196 13.64 -18.78 7.99
N LYS A 197 12.77 -18.02 7.33
CA LYS A 197 11.60 -18.52 6.61
C LYS A 197 11.89 -18.58 5.11
N LEU A 198 11.41 -19.63 4.43
CA LEU A 198 11.41 -19.69 2.98
C LEU A 198 10.45 -18.62 2.43
N ILE A 199 10.91 -17.85 1.46
CA ILE A 199 10.13 -16.81 0.80
C ILE A 199 10.13 -17.01 -0.71
N SER A 200 9.05 -16.60 -1.36
CA SER A 200 9.05 -16.21 -2.76
C SER A 200 9.37 -14.72 -2.86
N LYS A 201 10.21 -14.39 -3.82
CA LYS A 201 10.72 -13.04 -4.04
C LYS A 201 10.41 -12.63 -5.47
N CYS A 202 9.68 -11.54 -5.66
CA CYS A 202 9.45 -10.99 -6.99
C CYS A 202 9.80 -9.50 -7.05
N LYS A 203 10.44 -9.12 -8.16
CA LYS A 203 10.77 -7.72 -8.41
C LYS A 203 9.49 -6.93 -8.71
N LEU A 204 9.43 -5.69 -8.21
CA LEU A 204 8.36 -4.76 -8.57
C LEU A 204 8.33 -4.56 -10.10
N PHE A 205 7.17 -4.80 -10.69
CA PHE A 205 6.94 -4.70 -12.15
C PHE A 205 6.19 -3.42 -12.56
N THR A 206 5.75 -2.63 -11.58
CA THR A 206 5.18 -1.29 -11.81
C THR A 206 6.27 -0.22 -11.70
N SER A 207 6.00 0.97 -12.21
CA SER A 207 6.89 2.11 -12.09
C SER A 207 6.08 3.42 -12.05
N GLU A 208 6.75 4.54 -11.80
CA GLU A 208 6.12 5.86 -11.90
C GLU A 208 5.61 6.21 -13.31
N HIS A 209 6.00 5.45 -14.33
CA HIS A 209 5.66 5.72 -15.73
C HIS A 209 4.68 4.70 -16.31
N VAL A 210 4.56 3.55 -15.65
CA VAL A 210 3.70 2.43 -16.06
C VAL A 210 3.01 1.92 -14.81
N GLY A 211 1.74 2.21 -14.68
CA GLY A 211 0.85 1.68 -13.65
C GLY A 211 -0.44 1.23 -14.30
#